data_03c9f6ca8f35b598bb724869abb5442f
#
_entry.id   03c9f6ca8f35b598bb724869abb5442f
#
_cell.length_a   1.000
_cell.length_b   1.000
_cell.length_c   1.000
_cell.angle_alpha   90.00
_cell.angle_beta   90.00
_cell.angle_gamma   90.00
#
_symmetry.space_group_name_H-M   'P 1'
#
loop_
_entity.id
_entity.type
_entity.pdbx_description
1 polymer ?
#
loop_
_entity_poly.entity_id
_entity_poly.type
_entity_poly.pdbx_seq_one_letter_code
_entity_poly.pdbx_strand_id
1 'polypeptide(L)'
;MTNVYGGGRGGQVNGDAVLLIAGGNITGEAFAGGSGGLVTGNTRLVLNTSVDGDIYGGGKNGNVAGNAAVEVNANFRGDIYGGGCSGAVFGRIVITIAAGCDAAGAFIYAGGTGDDNTATKTRDAITVNINSAVCNQAYNIVLGTCNDASSAGNATVYGDVVLNLQNNGAGAGASSGRIYVGGYRTAAGTTTVTGKATLTIGSVRMSDILFAGGYASGT
;
A
#
# COMPACT_ATOMS: atom_id res chain seq x y z
N MET A 1 -14.74 1.01 16.33
CA MET A 1 -14.29 2.36 15.93
C MET A 1 -14.31 2.38 14.42
N THR A 2 -14.92 3.36 13.77
CA THR A 2 -15.09 3.33 12.32
C THR A 2 -13.76 3.57 11.60
N ASN A 3 -13.26 4.78 11.58
CA ASN A 3 -11.99 5.09 10.91
C ASN A 3 -11.02 5.76 11.88
N VAL A 4 -9.70 5.59 11.66
CA VAL A 4 -8.63 6.19 12.46
C VAL A 4 -7.70 6.99 11.55
N TYR A 5 -7.32 8.18 11.99
CA TYR A 5 -6.44 9.10 11.26
C TYR A 5 -5.28 9.54 12.14
N GLY A 6 -4.06 9.49 11.64
CA GLY A 6 -2.87 10.03 12.30
C GLY A 6 -2.74 11.54 12.18
N GLY A 7 -3.32 12.15 11.15
CA GLY A 7 -3.33 13.58 10.91
C GLY A 7 -4.65 14.27 11.26
N GLY A 8 -4.75 15.54 10.92
CA GLY A 8 -5.91 16.37 11.21
C GLY A 8 -7.10 16.16 10.27
N ARG A 9 -8.31 16.52 10.71
CA ARG A 9 -9.50 16.64 9.87
C ARG A 9 -9.59 18.05 9.31
N GLY A 10 -9.22 18.23 8.05
CA GLY A 10 -9.16 19.55 7.41
C GLY A 10 -8.03 20.45 7.87
N GLY A 11 -7.43 20.18 9.04
CA GLY A 11 -6.31 20.94 9.58
C GLY A 11 -4.95 20.36 9.14
N GLN A 12 -3.97 21.26 8.95
CA GLN A 12 -2.61 20.88 8.60
C GLN A 12 -1.84 20.36 9.82
N VAL A 13 -1.00 19.34 9.63
CA VAL A 13 0.03 18.90 10.57
C VAL A 13 1.37 19.45 10.11
N ASN A 14 1.97 20.32 10.90
CA ASN A 14 3.30 20.87 10.63
C ASN A 14 4.35 19.93 11.24
N GLY A 15 4.84 19.00 10.43
CA GLY A 15 5.77 17.95 10.83
C GLY A 15 5.25 16.57 10.50
N ASP A 16 5.74 15.57 11.21
CA ASP A 16 5.41 14.16 10.97
C ASP A 16 4.09 13.77 11.66
N ALA A 17 3.37 12.83 11.06
CA ALA A 17 2.21 12.19 11.65
C ALA A 17 2.51 10.70 11.91
N VAL A 18 2.43 10.26 13.16
CA VAL A 18 2.68 8.89 13.56
C VAL A 18 1.42 8.30 14.19
N LEU A 19 0.91 7.22 13.61
CA LEU A 19 -0.21 6.46 14.13
C LEU A 19 0.26 5.08 14.56
N LEU A 20 0.23 4.82 15.87
CA LEU A 20 0.48 3.51 16.45
C LEU A 20 -0.85 2.90 16.93
N ILE A 21 -1.25 1.79 16.34
CA ILE A 21 -2.40 0.99 16.75
C ILE A 21 -1.87 -0.21 17.50
N ALA A 22 -1.78 -0.08 18.85
CA ALA A 22 -1.17 -1.09 19.71
C ALA A 22 -2.16 -2.19 20.12
N GLY A 23 -3.48 -1.94 20.01
CA GLY A 23 -4.53 -2.90 20.38
C GLY A 23 -5.92 -2.32 20.09
N GLY A 24 -6.94 -3.10 20.38
CA GLY A 24 -8.34 -2.74 20.14
C GLY A 24 -8.89 -3.38 18.86
N ASN A 25 -10.13 -3.04 18.53
CA ASN A 25 -10.81 -3.49 17.31
C ASN A 25 -11.11 -2.28 16.41
N ILE A 26 -10.46 -2.21 15.28
CA ILE A 26 -10.68 -1.19 14.24
C ILE A 26 -11.47 -1.86 13.12
N THR A 27 -12.75 -1.54 13.02
CA THR A 27 -13.67 -2.11 12.01
C THR A 27 -13.71 -1.31 10.71
N GLY A 28 -13.17 -0.11 10.70
CA GLY A 28 -13.06 0.75 9.54
C GLY A 28 -11.63 0.88 9.04
N GLU A 29 -11.39 1.91 8.25
CA GLU A 29 -10.12 2.21 7.61
C GLU A 29 -9.12 2.87 8.57
N ALA A 30 -7.82 2.65 8.34
CA ALA A 30 -6.72 3.30 9.06
C ALA A 30 -5.86 4.14 8.11
N PHE A 31 -5.71 5.42 8.40
CA PHE A 31 -4.90 6.37 7.63
C PHE A 31 -3.76 6.93 8.46
N ALA A 32 -2.52 6.83 8.00
CA ALA A 32 -1.38 7.47 8.66
C ALA A 32 -1.45 8.99 8.56
N GLY A 33 -2.00 9.52 7.46
CA GLY A 33 -2.22 10.95 7.25
C GLY A 33 -3.57 11.44 7.76
N GLY A 34 -3.96 12.62 7.31
CA GLY A 34 -5.19 13.29 7.72
C GLY A 34 -6.38 13.01 6.81
N SER A 35 -7.56 13.51 7.22
CA SER A 35 -8.76 13.61 6.40
C SER A 35 -8.89 15.03 5.86
N GLY A 36 -8.47 15.27 4.61
CA GLY A 36 -8.48 16.58 3.95
C GLY A 36 -7.36 17.54 4.38
N GLY A 37 -6.58 17.21 5.44
CA GLY A 37 -5.48 18.04 5.92
C GLY A 37 -4.13 17.61 5.34
N LEU A 38 -3.25 18.58 5.08
CA LEU A 38 -1.86 18.35 4.65
C LEU A 38 -1.01 17.90 5.86
N VAL A 39 -0.17 16.88 5.65
CA VAL A 39 0.97 16.57 6.52
C VAL A 39 2.24 17.07 5.82
N THR A 40 2.95 18.05 6.43
CA THR A 40 4.14 18.64 5.80
C THR A 40 5.39 17.79 5.95
N GLY A 41 5.42 16.88 6.92
CA GLY A 41 6.47 15.90 7.12
C GLY A 41 6.10 14.52 6.59
N ASN A 42 6.58 13.50 7.28
CA ASN A 42 6.37 12.10 6.95
C ASN A 42 5.11 11.55 7.65
N THR A 43 4.60 10.44 7.13
CA THR A 43 3.59 9.64 7.82
C THR A 43 4.16 8.27 8.17
N ARG A 44 3.78 7.73 9.34
CA ARG A 44 4.10 6.38 9.76
C ARG A 44 2.90 5.74 10.43
N LEU A 45 2.48 4.58 9.92
CA LEU A 45 1.46 3.73 10.51
C LEU A 45 2.11 2.44 11.00
N VAL A 46 1.88 2.10 12.28
CA VAL A 46 2.32 0.83 12.88
C VAL A 46 1.11 0.10 13.41
N LEU A 47 0.87 -1.11 12.90
CA LEU A 47 -0.25 -1.96 13.27
C LEU A 47 0.26 -3.15 14.09
N ASN A 48 -0.07 -3.19 15.38
CA ASN A 48 0.18 -4.32 16.26
C ASN A 48 -1.09 -5.09 16.62
N THR A 49 -2.21 -4.76 15.97
CA THR A 49 -3.50 -5.45 16.08
C THR A 49 -4.18 -5.49 14.73
N SER A 50 -5.15 -6.38 14.56
CA SER A 50 -5.90 -6.52 13.31
C SER A 50 -6.74 -5.29 13.00
N VAL A 51 -6.80 -4.94 11.72
CA VAL A 51 -7.71 -3.94 11.15
C VAL A 51 -8.58 -4.65 10.12
N ASP A 52 -9.90 -4.48 10.20
CA ASP A 52 -10.83 -5.14 9.27
C ASP A 52 -10.99 -4.36 7.95
N GLY A 53 -10.86 -3.03 8.00
CA GLY A 53 -10.91 -2.17 6.81
C GLY A 53 -9.54 -1.92 6.18
N ASP A 54 -9.54 -1.09 5.15
CA ASP A 54 -8.33 -0.79 4.39
C ASP A 54 -7.32 0.08 5.16
N ILE A 55 -6.06 -0.07 4.80
CA ILE A 55 -4.91 0.50 5.48
C ILE A 55 -4.16 1.41 4.50
N TYR A 56 -3.97 2.69 4.87
CA TYR A 56 -3.36 3.70 4.03
C TYR A 56 -2.16 4.36 4.70
N GLY A 57 -1.02 4.37 4.01
CA GLY A 57 0.18 5.11 4.44
C GLY A 57 0.05 6.63 4.31
N GLY A 58 -0.80 7.11 3.42
CA GLY A 58 -1.13 8.52 3.24
C GLY A 58 -2.42 8.95 3.93
N GLY A 59 -3.02 10.01 3.44
CA GLY A 59 -4.27 10.57 3.95
C GLY A 59 -5.49 10.24 3.07
N LYS A 60 -6.69 10.55 3.60
CA LYS A 60 -7.94 10.56 2.86
C LYS A 60 -8.21 12.01 2.39
N ASN A 61 -8.14 12.25 1.08
CA ASN A 61 -8.22 13.61 0.48
C ASN A 61 -7.17 14.60 1.03
N GLY A 62 -6.17 14.12 1.78
CA GLY A 62 -5.10 14.91 2.36
C GLY A 62 -3.73 14.47 1.86
N ASN A 63 -2.91 15.42 1.45
CA ASN A 63 -1.58 15.13 0.93
C ASN A 63 -0.56 14.89 2.05
N VAL A 64 0.51 14.18 1.71
CA VAL A 64 1.72 14.00 2.52
C VAL A 64 2.90 14.54 1.71
N ALA A 65 3.57 15.58 2.22
CA ALA A 65 4.70 16.19 1.52
C ALA A 65 5.99 15.37 1.65
N GLY A 66 6.13 14.61 2.72
CA GLY A 66 7.25 13.71 2.95
C GLY A 66 6.98 12.27 2.54
N ASN A 67 7.64 11.35 3.23
CA ASN A 67 7.58 9.91 3.00
C ASN A 67 6.36 9.29 3.73
N ALA A 68 5.94 8.12 3.27
CA ALA A 68 4.94 7.30 3.95
C ALA A 68 5.52 5.92 4.29
N ALA A 69 5.30 5.47 5.53
CA ALA A 69 5.68 4.14 5.99
C ALA A 69 4.50 3.41 6.61
N VAL A 70 4.30 2.16 6.21
CA VAL A 70 3.30 1.24 6.78
C VAL A 70 4.02 0.02 7.31
N GLU A 71 3.88 -0.25 8.60
CA GLU A 71 4.42 -1.43 9.27
C GLU A 71 3.27 -2.27 9.81
N VAL A 72 3.16 -3.50 9.34
CA VAL A 72 2.11 -4.44 9.72
C VAL A 72 2.72 -5.58 10.49
N ASN A 73 2.36 -5.67 11.78
CA ASN A 73 2.84 -6.69 12.72
C ASN A 73 1.72 -7.61 13.20
N ALA A 74 0.56 -7.58 12.53
CA ALA A 74 -0.61 -8.40 12.86
C ALA A 74 -1.32 -8.84 11.58
N ASN A 75 -2.26 -9.77 11.72
CA ASN A 75 -3.11 -10.17 10.60
C ASN A 75 -3.99 -9.01 10.12
N PHE A 76 -4.28 -8.96 8.84
CA PHE A 76 -5.13 -7.93 8.25
C PHE A 76 -6.10 -8.54 7.24
N ARG A 77 -7.22 -7.86 7.00
CA ARG A 77 -8.29 -8.34 6.09
C ARG A 77 -8.60 -7.36 4.97
N GLY A 78 -8.47 -6.06 5.26
CA GLY A 78 -8.59 -5.03 4.24
C GLY A 78 -7.34 -4.92 3.39
N ASP A 79 -7.44 -4.20 2.29
CA ASP A 79 -6.33 -3.95 1.38
C ASP A 79 -5.32 -2.97 2.00
N ILE A 80 -4.05 -3.08 1.62
CA ILE A 80 -3.00 -2.15 2.02
C ILE A 80 -2.63 -1.25 0.86
N TYR A 81 -2.69 0.05 1.08
CA TYR A 81 -2.23 1.09 0.17
C TYR A 81 -1.06 1.83 0.81
N GLY A 82 0.10 1.82 0.17
CA GLY A 82 1.26 2.57 0.65
C GLY A 82 1.07 4.08 0.57
N GLY A 83 0.31 4.55 -0.41
CA GLY A 83 -0.10 5.94 -0.56
C GLY A 83 -1.41 6.28 0.15
N GLY A 84 -2.07 7.32 -0.32
CA GLY A 84 -3.35 7.78 0.21
C GLY A 84 -4.56 7.33 -0.60
N CYS A 85 -5.75 7.63 -0.06
CA CYS A 85 -7.02 7.58 -0.77
C CYS A 85 -7.37 9.01 -1.20
N SER A 86 -7.31 9.29 -2.50
CA SER A 86 -7.49 10.65 -3.07
C SER A 86 -6.60 11.74 -2.44
N GLY A 87 -5.42 11.32 -1.92
CA GLY A 87 -4.37 12.18 -1.38
C GLY A 87 -3.00 11.69 -1.82
N ALA A 88 -2.15 12.59 -2.34
CA ALA A 88 -0.81 12.24 -2.84
C ALA A 88 0.20 12.07 -1.72
N VAL A 89 1.15 11.16 -1.93
CA VAL A 89 2.41 11.09 -1.17
C VAL A 89 3.52 11.55 -2.11
N PHE A 90 4.22 12.63 -1.75
CA PHE A 90 5.26 13.20 -2.61
C PHE A 90 6.64 12.59 -2.40
N GLY A 91 6.87 11.94 -1.26
CA GLY A 91 8.11 11.26 -0.96
C GLY A 91 8.05 9.76 -1.21
N ARG A 92 9.02 9.06 -0.65
CA ARG A 92 9.16 7.61 -0.72
C ARG A 92 8.05 6.89 0.03
N ILE A 93 7.62 5.77 -0.49
CA ILE A 93 6.69 4.86 0.19
C ILE A 93 7.43 3.57 0.59
N VAL A 94 7.23 3.14 1.83
CA VAL A 94 7.75 1.86 2.34
C VAL A 94 6.62 1.10 3.02
N ILE A 95 6.35 -0.13 2.58
CA ILE A 95 5.45 -1.07 3.24
C ILE A 95 6.30 -2.22 3.77
N THR A 96 6.14 -2.55 5.04
CA THR A 96 6.80 -3.70 5.66
C THR A 96 5.76 -4.56 6.36
N ILE A 97 5.67 -5.83 5.97
CA ILE A 97 4.83 -6.84 6.61
C ILE A 97 5.74 -7.79 7.36
N ALA A 98 5.53 -7.89 8.66
CA ALA A 98 6.33 -8.73 9.55
C ALA A 98 6.09 -10.23 9.29
N ALA A 99 7.01 -11.05 9.78
CA ALA A 99 6.87 -12.50 9.73
C ALA A 99 5.64 -12.97 10.55
N GLY A 100 4.93 -13.96 10.01
CA GLY A 100 3.76 -14.55 10.67
C GLY A 100 2.43 -13.82 10.46
N CYS A 101 2.41 -12.70 9.73
CA CYS A 101 1.16 -12.02 9.41
C CYS A 101 0.41 -12.75 8.29
N ASP A 102 -0.91 -12.89 8.45
CA ASP A 102 -1.81 -13.47 7.45
C ASP A 102 -2.64 -12.34 6.81
N ALA A 103 -2.75 -12.38 5.49
CA ALA A 103 -3.40 -11.35 4.68
C ALA A 103 -4.83 -11.73 4.25
N ALA A 104 -5.32 -12.91 4.55
CA ALA A 104 -6.69 -13.38 4.24
C ALA A 104 -7.19 -13.03 2.82
N GLY A 105 -6.32 -13.03 1.81
CA GLY A 105 -6.67 -12.73 0.43
C GLY A 105 -6.68 -11.25 0.04
N ALA A 106 -6.26 -10.35 0.94
CA ALA A 106 -6.16 -8.92 0.67
C ALA A 106 -5.17 -8.58 -0.45
N PHE A 107 -5.34 -7.41 -1.05
CA PHE A 107 -4.39 -6.83 -2.00
C PHE A 107 -3.39 -5.92 -1.28
N ILE A 108 -2.18 -5.88 -1.81
CA ILE A 108 -1.16 -4.91 -1.41
C ILE A 108 -0.86 -4.02 -2.61
N TYR A 109 -1.31 -2.79 -2.55
CA TYR A 109 -1.04 -1.75 -3.52
C TYR A 109 0.09 -0.86 -2.98
N ALA A 110 1.23 -0.87 -3.64
CA ALA A 110 2.37 -0.11 -3.17
C ALA A 110 2.18 1.41 -3.28
N GLY A 111 1.37 1.87 -4.24
CA GLY A 111 0.92 3.25 -4.36
C GLY A 111 -0.37 3.55 -3.61
N GLY A 112 -1.03 4.61 -4.02
CA GLY A 112 -2.34 5.01 -3.50
C GLY A 112 -3.49 4.63 -4.41
N THR A 113 -4.72 4.97 -3.99
CA THR A 113 -5.95 4.81 -4.76
C THR A 113 -6.73 6.12 -4.85
N GLY A 114 -7.64 6.24 -5.79
CA GLY A 114 -8.54 7.37 -5.99
C GLY A 114 -8.36 8.05 -7.34
N ASP A 115 -9.09 9.21 -7.53
CA ASP A 115 -9.09 9.87 -8.82
C ASP A 115 -7.78 10.64 -9.08
N ASP A 116 -7.60 10.85 -10.23
CA ASP A 116 -6.60 10.91 -11.22
C ASP A 116 -5.51 11.94 -11.15
N ASN A 117 -5.70 13.03 -10.47
CA ASN A 117 -4.78 14.14 -10.65
C ASN A 117 -3.81 14.35 -9.50
N THR A 118 -4.05 13.74 -8.38
CA THR A 118 -3.26 13.99 -7.17
C THR A 118 -2.91 12.74 -6.37
N ALA A 119 -3.84 11.84 -6.19
CA ALA A 119 -3.74 10.75 -5.23
C ALA A 119 -2.80 9.62 -5.62
N THR A 120 -2.63 9.41 -6.90
CA THR A 120 -1.89 8.27 -7.43
C THR A 120 -0.47 8.62 -7.85
N LYS A 121 -0.04 9.87 -7.59
CA LYS A 121 1.32 10.33 -7.93
C LYS A 121 2.24 10.15 -6.75
N THR A 122 3.02 9.11 -6.79
CA THR A 122 4.22 8.99 -5.96
C THR A 122 5.41 9.51 -6.75
N ARG A 123 6.08 10.53 -6.26
CA ARG A 123 7.20 11.17 -6.97
C ARG A 123 8.55 10.56 -6.64
N ASP A 124 8.61 9.54 -5.79
CA ASP A 124 9.84 8.89 -5.36
C ASP A 124 9.66 7.36 -5.36
N ALA A 125 10.68 6.65 -4.91
CA ALA A 125 10.73 5.19 -4.90
C ALA A 125 9.68 4.54 -3.98
N ILE A 126 9.20 3.37 -4.39
CA ILE A 126 8.33 2.52 -3.59
C ILE A 126 9.08 1.24 -3.21
N THR A 127 9.04 0.86 -1.95
CA THR A 127 9.60 -0.40 -1.46
C THR A 127 8.56 -1.18 -0.68
N VAL A 128 8.35 -2.44 -1.05
CA VAL A 128 7.50 -3.38 -0.33
C VAL A 128 8.34 -4.54 0.17
N ASN A 129 8.37 -4.73 1.49
CA ASN A 129 9.07 -5.83 2.16
C ASN A 129 8.05 -6.76 2.79
N ILE A 130 8.01 -8.01 2.35
CA ILE A 130 7.16 -9.04 2.91
C ILE A 130 8.03 -10.10 3.53
N ASN A 131 8.06 -10.12 4.86
CA ASN A 131 8.86 -11.03 5.66
C ASN A 131 8.01 -12.19 6.23
N SER A 132 6.80 -12.37 5.73
CA SER A 132 5.88 -13.35 6.26
C SER A 132 6.29 -14.78 5.93
N ALA A 133 6.42 -15.61 6.96
CA ALA A 133 6.68 -17.03 6.83
C ALA A 133 5.43 -17.85 6.50
N VAL A 134 4.25 -17.31 6.74
CA VAL A 134 2.97 -18.04 6.66
C VAL A 134 1.92 -17.14 6.02
N CYS A 135 1.94 -17.05 4.73
CA CYS A 135 0.75 -16.61 3.99
C CYS A 135 0.01 -17.88 3.56
N ASN A 136 -0.90 -18.34 4.40
CA ASN A 136 -1.78 -19.46 4.05
C ASN A 136 -2.79 -19.10 2.99
N GLN A 137 -2.88 -17.83 2.64
CA GLN A 137 -3.77 -17.33 1.59
C GLN A 137 -3.01 -16.45 0.61
N ALA A 138 -3.27 -16.65 -0.66
CA ALA A 138 -2.70 -15.85 -1.72
C ALA A 138 -3.19 -14.40 -1.61
N TYR A 139 -2.29 -13.46 -1.47
CA TYR A 139 -2.58 -12.04 -1.65
C TYR A 139 -2.00 -11.56 -2.99
N ASN A 140 -2.67 -10.60 -3.59
CA ASN A 140 -2.19 -10.00 -4.82
C ASN A 140 -1.35 -8.76 -4.48
N ILE A 141 -0.23 -8.61 -5.17
CA ILE A 141 0.70 -7.50 -4.97
C ILE A 141 0.76 -6.67 -6.24
N VAL A 142 0.48 -5.39 -6.10
CA VAL A 142 0.57 -4.39 -7.16
C VAL A 142 1.64 -3.38 -6.77
N LEU A 143 2.78 -3.38 -7.44
CA LEU A 143 3.88 -2.47 -7.13
C LEU A 143 3.62 -1.03 -7.58
N GLY A 144 2.78 -0.85 -8.58
CA GLY A 144 2.32 0.47 -8.99
C GLY A 144 1.15 0.98 -8.15
N THR A 145 0.37 1.85 -8.72
CA THR A 145 -0.84 2.41 -8.10
C THR A 145 -2.07 1.59 -8.49
N CYS A 146 -3.08 1.59 -7.63
CA CYS A 146 -4.41 1.14 -7.98
C CYS A 146 -5.24 2.34 -8.42
N ASN A 147 -5.89 2.22 -9.56
CA ASN A 147 -6.94 3.14 -9.95
C ASN A 147 -8.27 2.41 -9.81
N ASP A 148 -9.11 2.92 -8.93
CA ASP A 148 -10.44 2.39 -8.71
C ASP A 148 -11.28 2.45 -10.00
N ALA A 149 -12.18 1.46 -10.17
CA ALA A 149 -13.06 1.33 -11.32
C ALA A 149 -13.98 2.54 -11.55
N SER A 150 -14.09 3.44 -10.58
CA SER A 150 -14.95 4.64 -10.65
C SER A 150 -14.27 5.85 -11.26
N SER A 151 -12.96 5.87 -11.43
CA SER A 151 -12.23 7.03 -11.96
C SER A 151 -11.47 6.71 -13.23
N ALA A 152 -11.77 7.47 -14.29
CA ALA A 152 -11.07 7.39 -15.57
C ALA A 152 -9.82 8.27 -15.52
N GLY A 153 -8.66 7.75 -15.19
CA GLY A 153 -7.46 8.56 -15.15
C GLY A 153 -6.16 7.78 -15.18
N ASN A 154 -5.03 8.48 -15.21
CA ASN A 154 -3.70 7.89 -15.27
C ASN A 154 -3.05 7.86 -13.91
N ALA A 155 -2.57 6.72 -13.50
CA ALA A 155 -1.82 6.53 -12.25
C ALA A 155 -0.33 6.40 -12.57
N THR A 156 0.53 7.21 -11.94
CA THR A 156 1.95 7.21 -12.24
C THR A 156 2.80 7.14 -10.96
N VAL A 157 3.73 6.19 -10.96
CA VAL A 157 4.85 6.15 -10.02
C VAL A 157 6.08 6.70 -10.74
N TYR A 158 6.64 7.80 -10.24
CA TYR A 158 7.77 8.48 -10.89
C TYR A 158 9.14 7.94 -10.46
N GLY A 159 9.22 7.09 -9.46
CA GLY A 159 10.45 6.50 -8.97
C GLY A 159 10.56 5.01 -9.25
N ASP A 160 11.59 4.40 -8.66
CA ASP A 160 11.79 2.96 -8.71
C ASP A 160 10.78 2.22 -7.84
N VAL A 161 10.39 1.02 -8.25
CA VAL A 161 9.55 0.12 -7.46
C VAL A 161 10.33 -1.13 -7.10
N VAL A 162 10.34 -1.50 -5.82
CA VAL A 162 11.07 -2.64 -5.29
C VAL A 162 10.14 -3.52 -4.49
N LEU A 163 10.09 -4.81 -4.82
CA LEU A 163 9.43 -5.83 -4.02
C LEU A 163 10.46 -6.84 -3.51
N ASN A 164 10.52 -7.01 -2.20
CA ASN A 164 11.32 -8.02 -1.53
C ASN A 164 10.38 -9.04 -0.87
N LEU A 165 10.31 -10.24 -1.43
CA LEU A 165 9.60 -11.38 -0.86
C LEU A 165 10.59 -12.26 -0.14
N GLN A 166 10.52 -12.31 1.19
CA GLN A 166 11.38 -13.16 2.02
C GLN A 166 10.52 -14.08 2.87
N ASN A 167 10.94 -15.32 2.98
CA ASN A 167 10.37 -16.27 3.92
C ASN A 167 11.36 -16.48 5.07
N ASN A 168 11.11 -15.89 6.21
CA ASN A 168 11.95 -16.00 7.40
C ASN A 168 11.51 -17.12 8.36
N GLY A 169 10.71 -18.07 7.91
CA GLY A 169 10.20 -19.18 8.72
C GLY A 169 10.32 -20.54 8.04
N ALA A 170 10.40 -21.58 8.84
CA ALA A 170 10.58 -22.98 8.42
C ALA A 170 9.29 -23.65 7.89
N GLY A 171 8.36 -22.90 7.31
CA GLY A 171 7.10 -23.41 6.80
C GLY A 171 7.01 -23.35 5.29
N ALA A 172 6.63 -24.44 4.66
CA ALA A 172 6.51 -24.58 3.20
C ALA A 172 5.21 -23.95 2.64
N GLY A 173 4.82 -22.74 3.00
CA GLY A 173 3.48 -22.28 2.73
C GLY A 173 3.27 -20.83 2.28
N ALA A 174 4.30 -20.00 2.19
CA ALA A 174 4.09 -18.66 1.68
C ALA A 174 3.80 -18.73 0.17
N SER A 175 2.54 -18.62 -0.21
CA SER A 175 2.15 -18.45 -1.60
C SER A 175 1.69 -17.02 -1.80
N SER A 176 2.36 -16.27 -2.65
CA SER A 176 1.80 -15.04 -3.18
C SER A 176 0.77 -15.38 -4.25
N GLY A 177 -0.30 -14.61 -4.33
CA GLY A 177 -1.15 -14.59 -5.49
C GLY A 177 -0.47 -13.94 -6.69
N ARG A 178 -1.19 -13.14 -7.44
CA ARG A 178 -0.67 -12.47 -8.62
C ARG A 178 0.20 -11.27 -8.24
N ILE A 179 1.30 -11.10 -8.94
CA ILE A 179 2.18 -9.94 -8.81
C ILE A 179 2.14 -9.11 -10.09
N TYR A 180 1.78 -7.86 -9.96
CA TYR A 180 1.79 -6.88 -11.04
C TYR A 180 2.84 -5.82 -10.75
N VAL A 181 3.90 -5.77 -11.54
CA VAL A 181 5.00 -4.82 -11.34
C VAL A 181 4.60 -3.40 -11.75
N GLY A 182 3.77 -3.25 -12.77
CA GLY A 182 3.14 -1.98 -13.10
C GLY A 182 1.96 -1.66 -12.16
N GLY A 183 0.98 -0.96 -12.62
CA GLY A 183 -0.25 -0.74 -11.85
C GLY A 183 -1.30 -1.80 -12.12
N TYR A 184 -2.37 -1.76 -11.35
CA TYR A 184 -3.58 -2.55 -11.56
C TYR A 184 -4.74 -1.63 -11.89
N ARG A 185 -5.47 -1.94 -12.97
CA ARG A 185 -6.55 -1.12 -13.44
C ARG A 185 -7.71 -1.91 -13.98
N THR A 186 -8.91 -1.50 -13.62
CA THR A 186 -10.18 -2.07 -14.11
C THR A 186 -11.01 -1.08 -14.93
N ALA A 187 -10.59 0.19 -15.03
CA ALA A 187 -11.27 1.24 -15.79
C ALA A 187 -10.39 1.83 -16.93
N ALA A 188 -10.91 2.72 -17.76
CA ALA A 188 -10.16 3.36 -18.84
C ALA A 188 -9.01 4.27 -18.34
N GLY A 189 -7.81 4.28 -18.97
CA GLY A 189 -6.60 5.05 -18.66
C GLY A 189 -5.36 4.16 -18.52
N THR A 190 -4.26 4.71 -17.99
CA THR A 190 -2.98 4.02 -17.90
C THR A 190 -2.42 3.97 -16.49
N THR A 191 -1.70 2.90 -16.19
CA THR A 191 -0.82 2.85 -15.03
C THR A 191 0.63 2.83 -15.52
N THR A 192 1.48 3.68 -14.96
CA THR A 192 2.86 3.85 -15.42
C THR A 192 3.83 3.85 -14.24
N VAL A 193 4.90 3.08 -14.37
CA VAL A 193 6.08 3.17 -13.53
C VAL A 193 7.21 3.69 -14.42
N THR A 194 7.75 4.88 -14.13
CA THR A 194 8.80 5.49 -14.95
C THR A 194 10.19 5.06 -14.54
N GLY A 195 10.36 4.57 -13.31
CA GLY A 195 11.60 4.06 -12.78
C GLY A 195 11.83 2.58 -13.05
N LYS A 196 12.84 2.03 -12.42
CA LYS A 196 13.19 0.61 -12.49
C LYS A 196 12.29 -0.21 -11.59
N ALA A 197 11.79 -1.31 -12.10
CA ALA A 197 11.08 -2.31 -11.31
C ALA A 197 12.03 -3.44 -10.89
N THR A 198 12.11 -3.72 -9.59
CA THR A 198 12.97 -4.77 -9.03
C THR A 198 12.13 -5.71 -8.19
N LEU A 199 12.22 -7.00 -8.48
CA LEU A 199 11.60 -8.07 -7.71
C LEU A 199 12.69 -8.99 -7.18
N THR A 200 12.78 -9.11 -5.85
CA THR A 200 13.64 -10.08 -5.16
C THR A 200 12.76 -11.15 -4.55
N ILE A 201 12.94 -12.40 -4.96
CA ILE A 201 12.23 -13.56 -4.46
C ILE A 201 13.22 -14.42 -3.70
N GLY A 202 13.02 -14.56 -2.39
CA GLY A 202 13.73 -15.50 -1.55
C GLY A 202 13.10 -16.90 -1.57
N SER A 203 13.08 -17.60 -0.45
CA SER A 203 12.50 -18.95 -0.33
C SER A 203 10.97 -18.94 -0.27
N VAL A 204 10.31 -18.40 -1.27
CA VAL A 204 8.84 -18.27 -1.37
C VAL A 204 8.31 -19.16 -2.49
N ARG A 205 7.20 -19.86 -2.24
CA ARG A 205 6.45 -20.51 -3.31
C ARG A 205 5.54 -19.51 -3.99
N MET A 206 5.67 -19.38 -5.30
CA MET A 206 4.73 -18.63 -6.14
C MET A 206 3.63 -19.60 -6.58
N SER A 207 2.37 -19.31 -6.24
CA SER A 207 1.23 -20.16 -6.61
C SER A 207 0.47 -19.65 -7.83
N ASP A 208 0.74 -18.44 -8.29
CA ASP A 208 0.05 -17.82 -9.41
C ASP A 208 1.02 -16.99 -10.29
N ILE A 209 0.52 -16.10 -11.10
CA ILE A 209 1.21 -15.52 -12.25
C ILE A 209 1.95 -14.23 -11.85
N LEU A 210 3.21 -14.12 -12.32
CA LEU A 210 4.00 -12.90 -12.28
C LEU A 210 3.86 -12.13 -13.60
N PHE A 211 3.41 -10.88 -13.52
CA PHE A 211 3.40 -9.95 -14.64
C PHE A 211 4.50 -8.89 -14.46
N ALA A 212 5.47 -8.84 -15.36
CA ALA A 212 6.47 -7.79 -15.37
C ALA A 212 5.90 -6.41 -15.77
N GLY A 213 4.73 -6.38 -16.38
CA GLY A 213 3.95 -5.17 -16.68
C GLY A 213 2.80 -4.97 -15.71
N GLY A 214 1.93 -4.01 -16.03
CA GLY A 214 0.68 -3.79 -15.32
C GLY A 214 -0.46 -4.66 -15.84
N TYR A 215 -1.59 -4.62 -15.14
CA TYR A 215 -2.85 -5.21 -15.57
C TYR A 215 -3.82 -4.10 -15.97
N ALA A 216 -4.41 -4.21 -17.15
CA ALA A 216 -5.52 -3.39 -17.57
C ALA A 216 -6.64 -4.30 -18.09
N SER A 217 -7.83 -4.22 -17.52
CA SER A 217 -9.04 -4.82 -18.06
C SER A 217 -9.97 -3.71 -18.53
N GLY A 218 -10.35 -3.75 -19.78
CA GLY A 218 -11.28 -2.84 -20.38
C GLY A 218 -10.63 -1.91 -21.42
N THR A 219 -10.96 -2.12 -22.62
CA THR A 219 -10.85 -1.21 -23.75
C THR A 219 -12.20 -0.54 -23.96
#